data_e764edefb8509fee1d9b0cba57345bde
#
_entry.id   e764edefb8509fee1d9b0cba57345bde
#
_cell.length_a   1.000
_cell.length_b   1.000
_cell.length_c   1.000
_cell.angle_alpha   90.00
_cell.angle_beta   90.00
_cell.angle_gamma   90.00
#
_symmetry.space_group_name_H-M   'P 1'
#
loop_
_entity.id
_entity.type
_entity.pdbx_description
1 polymer ?
#
loop_
_entity_poly.entity_id
_entity_poly.type
_entity_poly.pdbx_seq_one_letter_code
_entity_poly.pdbx_strand_id
1 'polypeptide(L)'
;MNWNHTIKTLAFASLLALAPAQMMAAQKGGTFTTGDKTFLLNGKPFVVKAAELHYPRIPRAYWEHRIKMCKALGMNTVCLYVFWNIHEQQEGKFDFTGNNDVAAFCRLAQKNGMYVIVRPGPYVCAEWEMGGLPWWLLKKKDIRLREQDPYFMQRVEIFEKEVGKQLAPLTIQNGGPIIMVQVENEYGSYGKDKPYVSAIRDIVRKSGFDKVSLFQCDWSSNFLNNGLDDLTWTMNFGTGANIDQQFKRLGEVRPNAPKMCSEFWSGWFDKWGARH
;
A
#
# COMPACT_ATOMS: atom_id res chain seq x y z
N MET A 1 -11.02 -38.19 81.11
CA MET A 1 -9.99 -38.04 80.05
C MET A 1 -10.64 -37.35 78.91
N ASN A 2 -10.45 -35.99 78.86
CA ASN A 2 -11.05 -35.16 77.86
C ASN A 2 -10.03 -34.89 76.75
N TRP A 3 -10.35 -35.18 75.52
CA TRP A 3 -9.60 -34.80 74.37
C TRP A 3 -10.41 -33.81 73.53
N ASN A 4 -10.04 -32.52 73.60
CA ASN A 4 -10.56 -31.48 72.77
C ASN A 4 -9.73 -31.45 71.46
N HIS A 5 -10.34 -31.74 70.34
CA HIS A 5 -9.77 -31.47 69.04
C HIS A 5 -10.23 -30.09 68.51
N THR A 6 -9.31 -29.17 68.53
CA THR A 6 -9.49 -27.82 67.93
C THR A 6 -9.21 -27.90 66.44
N ILE A 7 -10.26 -27.76 65.64
CA ILE A 7 -10.13 -27.65 64.18
C ILE A 7 -9.76 -26.20 63.84
N LYS A 8 -8.55 -25.99 63.32
CA LYS A 8 -8.13 -24.72 62.76
C LYS A 8 -8.58 -24.65 61.32
N THR A 9 -9.57 -23.81 61.07
CA THR A 9 -10.01 -23.46 59.69
C THR A 9 -9.01 -22.50 59.08
N LEU A 10 -8.28 -22.96 58.05
CA LEU A 10 -7.43 -22.10 57.21
C LEU A 10 -8.33 -21.43 56.15
N ALA A 11 -8.53 -20.14 56.29
CA ALA A 11 -9.14 -19.32 55.26
C ALA A 11 -8.11 -19.03 54.17
N PHE A 12 -8.29 -19.61 52.99
CA PHE A 12 -7.55 -19.24 51.78
C PHE A 12 -8.15 -17.93 51.23
N ALA A 13 -7.46 -16.82 51.43
CA ALA A 13 -7.77 -15.57 50.77
C ALA A 13 -7.25 -15.66 49.32
N SER A 14 -8.17 -15.82 48.37
CA SER A 14 -7.87 -15.74 46.92
C SER A 14 -7.63 -14.26 46.56
N LEU A 15 -6.36 -13.84 46.46
CA LEU A 15 -6.00 -12.59 45.80
C LEU A 15 -6.24 -12.78 44.30
N LEU A 16 -7.35 -12.29 43.78
CA LEU A 16 -7.53 -12.00 42.36
C LEU A 16 -6.61 -10.83 42.03
N ALA A 17 -5.45 -11.12 41.44
CA ALA A 17 -4.62 -10.12 40.79
C ALA A 17 -5.36 -9.59 39.56
N LEU A 18 -6.02 -8.45 39.68
CA LEU A 18 -6.46 -7.64 38.54
C LEU A 18 -5.18 -7.19 37.83
N ALA A 19 -4.82 -7.91 36.74
CA ALA A 19 -3.86 -7.39 35.79
C ALA A 19 -4.42 -6.07 35.24
N PRO A 20 -3.67 -4.94 35.28
CA PRO A 20 -4.12 -3.73 34.66
C PRO A 20 -4.22 -4.02 33.15
N ALA A 21 -5.43 -3.93 32.61
CA ALA A 21 -5.62 -3.80 31.17
C ALA A 21 -4.82 -2.56 30.74
N GLN A 22 -3.64 -2.77 30.18
CA GLN A 22 -2.92 -1.71 29.52
C GLN A 22 -3.82 -1.24 28.38
N MET A 23 -4.58 -0.17 28.61
CA MET A 23 -5.14 0.63 27.55
C MET A 23 -3.95 1.01 26.66
N MET A 24 -3.84 0.37 25.50
CA MET A 24 -2.94 0.83 24.44
C MET A 24 -3.34 2.28 24.18
N ALA A 25 -2.53 3.21 24.65
CA ALA A 25 -2.70 4.61 24.31
C ALA A 25 -2.77 4.68 22.80
N ALA A 26 -3.85 5.29 22.26
CA ALA A 26 -4.00 5.47 20.83
C ALA A 26 -2.71 6.09 20.30
N GLN A 27 -2.05 5.41 19.40
CA GLN A 27 -0.75 5.84 18.88
C GLN A 27 -0.98 7.20 18.21
N LYS A 28 -0.30 8.24 18.71
CA LYS A 28 -0.49 9.60 18.21
C LYS A 28 -0.19 9.62 16.72
N GLY A 29 -1.12 10.10 15.89
CA GLY A 29 -0.94 10.16 14.45
C GLY A 29 0.34 10.90 14.07
N GLY A 30 1.02 10.40 13.04
CA GLY A 30 2.21 11.00 12.45
C GLY A 30 1.90 11.78 11.18
N THR A 31 2.94 12.35 10.58
CA THR A 31 2.85 13.03 9.28
C THR A 31 3.92 12.50 8.33
N PHE A 32 3.55 12.36 7.05
CA PHE A 32 4.48 12.13 5.97
C PHE A 32 4.14 13.09 4.82
N THR A 33 5.08 13.93 4.45
CA THR A 33 4.87 15.02 3.48
C THR A 33 6.08 15.17 2.56
N THR A 34 5.91 15.93 1.49
CA THR A 34 7.01 16.38 0.63
C THR A 34 7.57 17.70 1.18
N GLY A 35 8.89 17.79 1.27
CA GLY A 35 9.64 19.01 1.53
C GLY A 35 10.42 19.45 0.29
N ASP A 36 11.38 20.39 0.46
CA ASP A 36 12.26 20.77 -0.62
C ASP A 36 13.21 19.61 -0.97
N LYS A 37 13.00 19.00 -2.13
CA LYS A 37 13.77 17.86 -2.69
C LYS A 37 13.88 16.62 -1.78
N THR A 38 13.03 16.50 -0.77
CA THR A 38 13.06 15.40 0.19
C THR A 38 11.67 15.03 0.68
N PHE A 39 11.53 13.85 1.27
CA PHE A 39 10.37 13.51 2.08
C PHE A 39 10.62 13.89 3.53
N LEU A 40 9.53 14.22 4.23
CA LEU A 40 9.55 14.56 5.65
C LEU A 40 8.65 13.60 6.42
N LEU A 41 9.24 12.88 7.38
CA LEU A 41 8.52 12.07 8.36
C LEU A 41 8.49 12.82 9.69
N ASN A 42 7.31 13.21 10.16
CA ASN A 42 7.15 14.03 11.36
C ASN A 42 8.04 15.31 11.34
N GLY A 43 8.10 15.95 10.16
CA GLY A 43 8.89 17.16 9.93
C GLY A 43 10.40 16.95 9.76
N LYS A 44 10.89 15.71 9.83
CA LYS A 44 12.33 15.39 9.67
C LYS A 44 12.59 14.75 8.32
N PRO A 45 13.73 15.03 7.67
CA PRO A 45 14.10 14.38 6.41
C PRO A 45 14.08 12.86 6.53
N PHE A 46 13.47 12.20 5.53
CA PHE A 46 13.29 10.74 5.52
C PHE A 46 13.59 10.17 4.13
N VAL A 47 14.48 9.20 4.07
CA VAL A 47 14.78 8.46 2.84
C VAL A 47 13.97 7.17 2.84
N VAL A 48 13.05 7.04 1.89
CA VAL A 48 12.28 5.80 1.68
C VAL A 48 13.22 4.74 1.09
N LYS A 49 13.38 3.61 1.80
CA LYS A 49 14.04 2.40 1.32
C LYS A 49 13.03 1.27 1.38
N ALA A 50 12.35 1.03 0.25
CA ALA A 50 11.22 0.11 0.18
C ALA A 50 11.61 -1.22 -0.47
N ALA A 51 11.08 -2.30 0.06
CA ALA A 51 11.00 -3.60 -0.60
C ALA A 51 9.55 -3.87 -1.01
N GLU A 52 9.35 -4.33 -2.24
CA GLU A 52 8.03 -4.71 -2.71
C GLU A 52 7.72 -6.16 -2.30
N LEU A 53 6.61 -6.34 -1.58
CA LEU A 53 6.12 -7.62 -1.14
C LEU A 53 4.64 -7.80 -1.53
N HIS A 54 4.37 -8.76 -2.40
CA HIS A 54 3.02 -9.11 -2.80
C HIS A 54 2.43 -10.12 -1.80
N TYR A 55 1.71 -9.63 -0.78
CA TYR A 55 1.15 -10.48 0.28
C TYR A 55 0.35 -11.69 -0.23
N PRO A 56 -0.42 -11.62 -1.34
CA PRO A 56 -1.17 -12.77 -1.81
C PRO A 56 -0.30 -13.89 -2.41
N ARG A 57 0.90 -13.53 -2.89
CA ARG A 57 1.88 -14.49 -3.42
C ARG A 57 2.68 -15.20 -2.34
N ILE A 58 2.59 -14.73 -1.11
CA ILE A 58 3.32 -15.23 0.03
C ILE A 58 2.34 -15.90 0.99
N PRO A 59 2.47 -17.20 1.32
CA PRO A 59 1.62 -17.80 2.33
C PRO A 59 1.67 -17.02 3.65
N ARG A 60 0.52 -16.76 4.26
CA ARG A 60 0.38 -15.91 5.46
C ARG A 60 1.38 -16.26 6.57
N ALA A 61 1.67 -17.55 6.75
CA ALA A 61 2.63 -18.04 7.75
C ALA A 61 4.06 -17.49 7.54
N TYR A 62 4.40 -17.04 6.33
CA TYR A 62 5.73 -16.51 5.99
C TYR A 62 5.79 -14.98 5.93
N TRP A 63 4.68 -14.26 6.08
CA TRP A 63 4.66 -12.80 5.99
C TRP A 63 5.67 -12.14 6.93
N GLU A 64 5.62 -12.50 8.21
CA GLU A 64 6.53 -11.91 9.21
C GLU A 64 8.00 -12.21 8.90
N HIS A 65 8.30 -13.42 8.46
CA HIS A 65 9.65 -13.79 8.03
C HIS A 65 10.15 -12.89 6.88
N ARG A 66 9.33 -12.69 5.83
CA ARG A 66 9.70 -11.85 4.68
C ARG A 66 9.90 -10.39 5.08
N ILE A 67 9.02 -9.84 5.91
CA ILE A 67 9.15 -8.48 6.44
C ILE A 67 10.44 -8.33 7.25
N LYS A 68 10.77 -9.29 8.12
CA LYS A 68 12.02 -9.29 8.89
C LYS A 68 13.26 -9.37 8.00
N MET A 69 13.23 -10.15 6.92
CA MET A 69 14.33 -10.23 5.96
C MET A 69 14.54 -8.89 5.24
N CYS A 70 13.47 -8.22 4.80
CA CYS A 70 13.55 -6.88 4.23
C CYS A 70 14.17 -5.88 5.21
N LYS A 71 13.76 -5.93 6.47
CA LYS A 71 14.35 -5.08 7.52
C LYS A 71 15.83 -5.37 7.74
N ALA A 72 16.23 -6.64 7.74
CA ALA A 72 17.63 -7.04 7.87
C ALA A 72 18.52 -6.55 6.71
N LEU A 73 17.93 -6.38 5.51
CA LEU A 73 18.57 -5.75 4.35
C LEU A 73 18.65 -4.21 4.46
N GLY A 74 18.18 -3.62 5.56
CA GLY A 74 18.22 -2.16 5.78
C GLY A 74 17.03 -1.41 5.18
N MET A 75 15.96 -2.10 4.75
CA MET A 75 14.72 -1.45 4.33
C MET A 75 13.96 -0.88 5.53
N ASN A 76 13.26 0.20 5.33
CA ASN A 76 12.42 0.84 6.33
C ASN A 76 10.93 0.86 5.95
N THR A 77 10.62 0.44 4.73
CA THR A 77 9.29 0.49 4.14
C THR A 77 9.02 -0.79 3.35
N VAL A 78 7.77 -1.23 3.38
CA VAL A 78 7.24 -2.28 2.50
C VAL A 78 6.31 -1.62 1.48
N CYS A 79 6.49 -1.92 0.19
CA CYS A 79 5.55 -1.54 -0.85
C CYS A 79 4.67 -2.74 -1.20
N LEU A 80 3.38 -2.54 -1.37
CA LEU A 80 2.44 -3.61 -1.73
C LEU A 80 1.41 -3.12 -2.74
N TYR A 81 0.94 -4.03 -3.60
CA TYR A 81 -0.24 -3.84 -4.44
C TYR A 81 -1.48 -4.45 -3.81
N VAL A 82 -2.64 -3.86 -4.08
CA VAL A 82 -3.95 -4.46 -3.77
C VAL A 82 -4.55 -4.96 -5.08
N PHE A 83 -4.59 -6.28 -5.25
CA PHE A 83 -5.07 -6.90 -6.48
C PHE A 83 -6.59 -7.03 -6.47
N TRP A 84 -7.29 -6.22 -7.23
CA TRP A 84 -8.75 -6.20 -7.23
C TRP A 84 -9.35 -7.58 -7.51
N ASN A 85 -8.81 -8.32 -8.49
CA ASN A 85 -9.36 -9.63 -8.90
C ASN A 85 -9.29 -10.73 -7.83
N ILE A 86 -8.40 -10.62 -6.83
CA ILE A 86 -8.38 -11.59 -5.71
C ILE A 86 -9.33 -11.19 -4.58
N HIS A 87 -9.57 -9.90 -4.41
CA HIS A 87 -10.47 -9.40 -3.37
C HIS A 87 -11.93 -9.42 -3.80
N GLU A 88 -12.23 -9.38 -5.09
CA GLU A 88 -13.57 -9.43 -5.67
C GLU A 88 -13.62 -10.44 -6.82
N GLN A 89 -13.47 -11.72 -6.50
CA GLN A 89 -13.52 -12.81 -7.49
C GLN A 89 -14.90 -12.95 -8.16
N GLN A 90 -15.94 -12.54 -7.46
CA GLN A 90 -17.30 -12.43 -7.96
C GLN A 90 -17.79 -11.02 -7.68
N GLU A 91 -18.43 -10.41 -8.68
CA GLU A 91 -18.95 -9.06 -8.56
C GLU A 91 -19.79 -8.86 -7.30
N GLY A 92 -19.42 -7.85 -6.49
CA GLY A 92 -20.08 -7.51 -5.23
C GLY A 92 -19.73 -8.40 -4.04
N LYS A 93 -18.85 -9.40 -4.19
CA LYS A 93 -18.41 -10.27 -3.10
C LYS A 93 -16.94 -10.04 -2.79
N PHE A 94 -16.69 -9.36 -1.70
CA PHE A 94 -15.34 -8.99 -1.26
C PHE A 94 -14.79 -9.97 -0.23
N ASP A 95 -13.50 -10.30 -0.37
CA ASP A 95 -12.76 -11.12 0.58
C ASP A 95 -11.45 -10.42 0.99
N PHE A 96 -11.37 -10.07 2.26
CA PHE A 96 -10.18 -9.52 2.92
C PHE A 96 -9.76 -10.41 4.10
N THR A 97 -9.90 -11.72 3.96
CA THR A 97 -9.59 -12.70 5.01
C THR A 97 -8.41 -13.60 4.63
N GLY A 98 -7.88 -14.33 5.60
CA GLY A 98 -6.83 -15.32 5.35
C GLY A 98 -5.61 -14.70 4.67
N ASN A 99 -5.25 -15.21 3.51
CA ASN A 99 -4.12 -14.70 2.70
C ASN A 99 -4.43 -13.36 2.03
N ASN A 100 -5.72 -12.96 1.97
CA ASN A 100 -6.19 -11.70 1.40
C ASN A 100 -6.31 -10.58 2.46
N ASP A 101 -5.96 -10.84 3.73
CA ASP A 101 -6.04 -9.85 4.82
C ASP A 101 -4.91 -8.81 4.73
N VAL A 102 -5.05 -7.88 3.80
CA VAL A 102 -4.08 -6.80 3.57
C VAL A 102 -3.90 -5.91 4.80
N ALA A 103 -4.95 -5.71 5.59
CA ALA A 103 -4.86 -4.91 6.80
C ALA A 103 -4.00 -5.61 7.87
N ALA A 104 -4.11 -6.94 8.02
CA ALA A 104 -3.22 -7.68 8.90
C ALA A 104 -1.77 -7.64 8.42
N PHE A 105 -1.53 -7.69 7.10
CA PHE A 105 -0.19 -7.55 6.55
C PHE A 105 0.42 -6.18 6.88
N CYS A 106 -0.34 -5.08 6.73
CA CYS A 106 0.11 -3.74 7.11
C CYS A 106 0.40 -3.62 8.61
N ARG A 107 -0.48 -4.16 9.47
CA ARG A 107 -0.23 -4.19 10.92
C ARG A 107 1.01 -5.00 11.30
N LEU A 108 1.27 -6.08 10.57
CA LEU A 108 2.45 -6.90 10.78
C LEU A 108 3.73 -6.16 10.37
N ALA A 109 3.70 -5.39 9.28
CA ALA A 109 4.80 -4.49 8.90
C ALA A 109 5.05 -3.46 10.01
N GLN A 110 4.01 -2.80 10.52
CA GLN A 110 4.10 -1.85 11.63
C GLN A 110 4.70 -2.47 12.89
N LYS A 111 4.23 -3.67 13.29
CA LYS A 111 4.77 -4.42 14.44
C LYS A 111 6.27 -4.65 14.31
N ASN A 112 6.77 -4.82 13.10
CA ASN A 112 8.20 -4.99 12.82
C ASN A 112 8.95 -3.66 12.58
N GLY A 113 8.30 -2.51 12.80
CA GLY A 113 8.89 -1.18 12.66
C GLY A 113 9.13 -0.77 11.21
N MET A 114 8.28 -1.23 10.28
CA MET A 114 8.30 -0.89 8.87
C MET A 114 7.11 0.02 8.52
N TYR A 115 7.34 1.02 7.68
CA TYR A 115 6.29 1.78 7.03
C TYR A 115 5.72 1.02 5.83
N VAL A 116 4.61 1.50 5.27
CA VAL A 116 3.93 0.87 4.14
C VAL A 116 3.59 1.89 3.07
N ILE A 117 3.83 1.52 1.82
CA ILE A 117 3.32 2.19 0.62
C ILE A 117 2.27 1.26 0.01
N VAL A 118 1.07 1.78 -0.26
CA VAL A 118 -0.04 1.02 -0.85
C VAL A 118 -0.27 1.47 -2.29
N ARG A 119 -0.44 0.49 -3.17
CA ARG A 119 -0.72 0.71 -4.59
C ARG A 119 -2.04 0.00 -4.95
N PRO A 120 -3.20 0.67 -4.76
CA PRO A 120 -4.50 0.03 -4.88
C PRO A 120 -4.99 -0.12 -6.33
N GLY A 121 -4.45 0.63 -7.25
CA GLY A 121 -4.83 0.55 -8.65
C GLY A 121 -5.78 1.65 -9.11
N PRO A 122 -6.84 1.28 -9.84
CA PRO A 122 -7.50 -0.03 -10.06
C PRO A 122 -6.71 -1.04 -10.90
N TYR A 123 -5.88 -0.59 -11.82
CA TYR A 123 -4.91 -1.40 -12.55
C TYR A 123 -3.55 -1.30 -11.84
N VAL A 124 -2.92 -2.44 -11.58
CA VAL A 124 -1.66 -2.48 -10.82
C VAL A 124 -0.48 -3.08 -11.59
N CYS A 125 -0.71 -3.64 -12.78
CA CYS A 125 0.30 -4.37 -13.55
C CYS A 125 0.90 -5.57 -12.79
N ALA A 126 2.04 -5.40 -12.15
CA ALA A 126 2.69 -6.28 -11.18
C ALA A 126 2.89 -7.73 -11.66
N GLU A 127 3.00 -7.95 -12.98
CA GLU A 127 3.03 -9.30 -13.61
C GLU A 127 1.92 -10.18 -13.04
N TRP A 128 0.71 -9.60 -12.93
CA TRP A 128 -0.49 -10.24 -12.43
C TRP A 128 -1.54 -10.32 -13.53
N GLU A 129 -2.38 -11.36 -13.48
CA GLU A 129 -3.46 -11.57 -14.45
C GLU A 129 -4.30 -10.30 -14.62
N MET A 130 -4.49 -9.87 -15.87
CA MET A 130 -5.19 -8.65 -16.26
C MET A 130 -4.73 -7.37 -15.49
N GLY A 131 -3.48 -7.36 -14.98
CA GLY A 131 -2.99 -6.26 -14.16
C GLY A 131 -3.81 -6.04 -12.89
N GLY A 132 -4.42 -7.09 -12.36
CA GLY A 132 -5.25 -7.07 -11.15
C GLY A 132 -6.74 -6.79 -11.41
N LEU A 133 -7.15 -6.44 -12.63
CA LEU A 133 -8.56 -6.21 -12.93
C LEU A 133 -9.37 -7.52 -12.91
N PRO A 134 -10.60 -7.54 -12.36
CA PRO A 134 -11.42 -8.74 -12.32
C PRO A 134 -11.94 -9.16 -13.69
N TRP A 135 -11.88 -10.44 -13.98
CA TRP A 135 -12.36 -11.03 -15.22
C TRP A 135 -13.84 -10.76 -15.52
N TRP A 136 -14.68 -10.65 -14.48
CA TRP A 136 -16.12 -10.45 -14.62
C TRP A 136 -16.48 -9.08 -15.20
N LEU A 137 -15.58 -8.09 -15.18
CA LEU A 137 -15.76 -6.83 -15.91
C LEU A 137 -15.99 -7.07 -17.42
N LEU A 138 -15.34 -8.08 -17.98
CA LEU A 138 -15.46 -8.42 -19.41
C LEU A 138 -16.81 -9.03 -19.79
N LYS A 139 -17.70 -9.34 -18.86
CA LYS A 139 -19.09 -9.73 -19.13
C LYS A 139 -19.88 -8.62 -19.83
N LYS A 140 -19.51 -7.36 -19.56
CA LYS A 140 -20.06 -6.21 -20.27
C LYS A 140 -19.29 -6.04 -21.59
N LYS A 141 -19.95 -6.40 -22.71
CA LYS A 141 -19.32 -6.50 -24.05
C LYS A 141 -18.67 -5.23 -24.57
N ASP A 142 -19.20 -4.06 -24.18
CA ASP A 142 -18.78 -2.73 -24.62
C ASP A 142 -17.96 -1.98 -23.55
N ILE A 143 -17.48 -2.68 -22.52
CA ILE A 143 -16.69 -2.06 -21.45
C ILE A 143 -15.39 -1.48 -21.99
N ARG A 144 -15.05 -0.28 -21.51
CA ARG A 144 -13.74 0.35 -21.73
C ARG A 144 -13.01 0.44 -20.42
N LEU A 145 -12.00 -0.42 -20.28
CA LEU A 145 -11.17 -0.49 -19.09
C LEU A 145 -10.17 0.66 -19.06
N ARG A 146 -9.89 1.19 -17.87
CA ARG A 146 -8.97 2.31 -17.65
C ARG A 146 -9.37 3.56 -18.47
N GLU A 147 -10.67 3.78 -18.60
CA GLU A 147 -11.28 4.95 -19.22
C GLU A 147 -12.48 5.41 -18.38
N GLN A 148 -13.08 6.55 -18.74
CA GLN A 148 -14.30 7.06 -18.09
C GLN A 148 -15.56 6.31 -18.53
N ASP A 149 -15.49 4.97 -18.63
CA ASP A 149 -16.68 4.14 -18.81
C ASP A 149 -17.53 4.17 -17.53
N PRO A 150 -18.82 4.50 -17.59
CA PRO A 150 -19.64 4.68 -16.39
C PRO A 150 -19.72 3.42 -15.51
N TYR A 151 -19.78 2.23 -16.11
CA TYR A 151 -19.83 1.00 -15.34
C TYR A 151 -18.47 0.69 -14.72
N PHE A 152 -17.38 0.83 -15.49
CA PHE A 152 -16.03 0.64 -14.96
C PHE A 152 -15.76 1.57 -13.77
N MET A 153 -16.04 2.87 -13.93
CA MET A 153 -15.83 3.86 -12.87
C MET A 153 -16.65 3.60 -11.62
N GLN A 154 -17.92 3.16 -11.80
CA GLN A 154 -18.77 2.78 -10.68
C GLN A 154 -18.17 1.58 -9.91
N ARG A 155 -17.67 0.57 -10.63
CA ARG A 155 -17.07 -0.61 -9.99
C ARG A 155 -15.76 -0.26 -9.29
N VAL A 156 -14.94 0.60 -9.89
CA VAL A 156 -13.73 1.15 -9.25
C VAL A 156 -14.06 1.87 -7.94
N GLU A 157 -15.08 2.74 -7.94
CA GLU A 157 -15.48 3.46 -6.72
C GLU A 157 -15.92 2.50 -5.61
N ILE A 158 -16.64 1.45 -5.94
CA ILE A 158 -17.07 0.43 -4.98
C ILE A 158 -15.85 -0.32 -4.42
N PHE A 159 -14.93 -0.76 -5.29
CA PHE A 159 -13.72 -1.46 -4.87
C PHE A 159 -12.83 -0.59 -3.98
N GLU A 160 -12.51 0.62 -4.41
CA GLU A 160 -11.66 1.54 -3.65
C GLU A 160 -12.27 1.88 -2.28
N LYS A 161 -13.59 1.98 -2.19
CA LYS A 161 -14.29 2.16 -0.92
C LYS A 161 -14.12 0.96 0.02
N GLU A 162 -14.16 -0.26 -0.51
CA GLU A 162 -13.90 -1.47 0.30
C GLU A 162 -12.43 -1.54 0.75
N VAL A 163 -11.49 -1.18 -0.13
CA VAL A 163 -10.07 -1.03 0.23
C VAL A 163 -9.90 0.03 1.32
N GLY A 164 -10.55 1.17 1.18
CA GLY A 164 -10.54 2.26 2.16
C GLY A 164 -11.03 1.81 3.55
N LYS A 165 -12.09 1.01 3.62
CA LYS A 165 -12.56 0.44 4.90
C LYS A 165 -11.48 -0.38 5.62
N GLN A 166 -10.62 -1.08 4.86
CA GLN A 166 -9.55 -1.90 5.42
C GLN A 166 -8.32 -1.06 5.80
N LEU A 167 -7.94 -0.08 4.99
CA LEU A 167 -6.63 0.53 5.04
C LEU A 167 -6.61 2.00 5.51
N ALA A 168 -7.69 2.76 5.34
CA ALA A 168 -7.73 4.15 5.81
C ALA A 168 -7.48 4.29 7.32
N PRO A 169 -7.98 3.39 8.19
CA PRO A 169 -7.62 3.42 9.62
C PRO A 169 -6.13 3.19 9.91
N LEU A 170 -5.38 2.67 8.94
CA LEU A 170 -3.96 2.35 9.06
C LEU A 170 -3.05 3.39 8.42
N THR A 171 -3.58 4.53 7.99
CA THR A 171 -2.74 5.65 7.50
C THR A 171 -1.95 6.26 8.66
N ILE A 172 -0.82 6.88 8.32
CA ILE A 172 0.08 7.45 9.33
C ILE A 172 -0.60 8.51 10.19
N GLN A 173 -1.53 9.28 9.65
CA GLN A 173 -2.33 10.27 10.39
C GLN A 173 -3.20 9.63 11.47
N ASN A 174 -3.59 8.38 11.28
CA ASN A 174 -4.38 7.59 12.22
C ASN A 174 -3.50 6.69 13.13
N GLY A 175 -2.16 6.88 13.09
CA GLY A 175 -1.20 6.10 13.89
C GLY A 175 -0.80 4.76 13.25
N GLY A 176 -1.20 4.51 12.01
CA GLY A 176 -0.81 3.33 11.24
C GLY A 176 0.51 3.49 10.48
N PRO A 177 0.94 2.47 9.74
CA PRO A 177 2.21 2.47 9.02
C PRO A 177 2.13 3.05 7.61
N ILE A 178 0.93 3.30 7.05
CA ILE A 178 0.77 3.69 5.63
C ILE A 178 1.16 5.16 5.46
N ILE A 179 2.23 5.41 4.70
CA ILE A 179 2.79 6.74 4.47
C ILE A 179 2.45 7.31 3.08
N MET A 180 2.23 6.46 2.08
CA MET A 180 1.87 6.88 0.72
C MET A 180 0.85 5.93 0.10
N VAL A 181 -0.01 6.47 -0.77
CA VAL A 181 -0.96 5.70 -1.58
C VAL A 181 -0.86 6.14 -3.04
N GLN A 182 -0.76 5.17 -3.95
CA GLN A 182 -0.67 5.43 -5.38
C GLN A 182 -2.06 5.67 -6.00
N VAL A 183 -2.07 6.49 -7.03
CA VAL A 183 -3.22 6.74 -7.91
C VAL A 183 -2.91 6.13 -9.27
N GLU A 184 -3.69 5.15 -9.70
CA GLU A 184 -3.51 4.42 -10.96
C GLU A 184 -2.11 3.74 -11.05
N ASN A 185 -1.69 3.27 -12.21
CA ASN A 185 -0.34 2.73 -12.43
C ASN A 185 0.12 2.98 -13.87
N GLU A 186 1.21 3.70 -14.04
CA GLU A 186 1.85 3.97 -15.35
C GLU A 186 0.85 4.39 -16.44
N TYR A 187 -0.15 5.18 -16.07
CA TYR A 187 -1.22 5.54 -17.00
C TYR A 187 -0.73 6.32 -18.21
N GLY A 188 0.36 7.09 -18.08
CA GLY A 188 0.97 7.81 -19.19
C GLY A 188 1.55 6.90 -20.26
N SER A 189 1.85 5.64 -19.91
CA SER A 189 2.26 4.59 -20.84
C SER A 189 1.07 3.91 -21.54
N TYR A 190 -0.14 4.04 -20.98
CA TYR A 190 -1.37 3.47 -21.49
C TYR A 190 -2.23 4.48 -22.27
N GLY A 191 -2.42 5.67 -21.72
CA GLY A 191 -3.32 6.67 -22.27
C GLY A 191 -2.95 8.11 -21.93
N LYS A 192 -3.81 9.04 -22.35
CA LYS A 192 -3.64 10.48 -22.13
C LYS A 192 -4.90 11.14 -21.54
N ASP A 193 -5.79 10.36 -20.95
CA ASP A 193 -7.03 10.86 -20.33
C ASP A 193 -6.76 11.38 -18.91
N LYS A 194 -6.25 12.60 -18.81
CA LYS A 194 -6.01 13.28 -17.52
C LYS A 194 -7.30 13.40 -16.66
N PRO A 195 -8.48 13.68 -17.21
CA PRO A 195 -9.75 13.60 -16.49
C PRO A 195 -10.03 12.25 -15.84
N TYR A 196 -9.73 11.12 -16.52
CA TYR A 196 -9.83 9.80 -15.93
C TYR A 196 -8.93 9.66 -14.69
N VAL A 197 -7.65 10.00 -14.80
CA VAL A 197 -6.71 9.91 -13.67
C VAL A 197 -7.14 10.83 -12.52
N SER A 198 -7.68 12.01 -12.84
CA SER A 198 -8.25 12.92 -11.83
C SER A 198 -9.44 12.28 -11.10
N ALA A 199 -10.32 11.60 -11.82
CA ALA A 199 -11.45 10.89 -11.22
C ALA A 199 -10.99 9.74 -10.31
N ILE A 200 -9.96 8.96 -10.72
CA ILE A 200 -9.38 7.92 -9.86
C ILE A 200 -8.78 8.54 -8.58
N ARG A 201 -8.00 9.63 -8.69
CA ARG A 201 -7.49 10.35 -7.51
C ARG A 201 -8.63 10.75 -6.54
N ASP A 202 -9.72 11.28 -7.08
CA ASP A 202 -10.84 11.74 -6.27
C ASP A 202 -11.58 10.58 -5.59
N ILE A 203 -11.70 9.43 -6.28
CA ILE A 203 -12.22 8.19 -5.71
C ILE A 203 -11.33 7.71 -4.55
N VAL A 204 -10.00 7.65 -4.75
CA VAL A 204 -9.03 7.27 -3.71
C VAL A 204 -9.18 8.18 -2.49
N ARG A 205 -9.24 9.51 -2.68
CA ARG A 205 -9.46 10.46 -1.58
C ARG A 205 -10.77 10.20 -0.84
N LYS A 206 -11.88 10.05 -1.56
CA LYS A 206 -13.21 9.78 -0.99
C LYS A 206 -13.27 8.44 -0.25
N SER A 207 -12.39 7.52 -0.56
CA SER A 207 -12.28 6.22 0.10
C SER A 207 -11.54 6.27 1.45
N GLY A 208 -11.15 7.46 1.91
CA GLY A 208 -10.53 7.67 3.22
C GLY A 208 -9.03 7.96 3.17
N PHE A 209 -8.48 8.19 1.98
CA PHE A 209 -7.05 8.52 1.78
C PHE A 209 -6.83 10.02 1.50
N ASP A 210 -7.71 10.88 1.97
CA ASP A 210 -7.68 12.33 1.74
C ASP A 210 -6.51 13.04 2.43
N LYS A 211 -5.98 12.47 3.52
CA LYS A 211 -4.92 13.06 4.34
C LYS A 211 -3.55 12.41 4.17
N VAL A 212 -3.46 11.25 3.52
CA VAL A 212 -2.20 10.58 3.24
C VAL A 212 -1.56 11.14 1.97
N SER A 213 -0.23 11.09 1.87
CA SER A 213 0.47 11.51 0.64
C SER A 213 0.07 10.61 -0.53
N LEU A 214 -0.49 11.22 -1.59
CA LEU A 214 -0.79 10.51 -2.83
C LEU A 214 0.34 10.71 -3.84
N PHE A 215 0.59 9.69 -4.66
CA PHE A 215 1.60 9.74 -5.71
C PHE A 215 1.17 9.05 -7.00
N GLN A 216 1.83 9.39 -8.08
CA GLN A 216 1.76 8.72 -9.38
C GLN A 216 3.13 8.22 -9.78
N CYS A 217 3.19 7.11 -10.50
CA CYS A 217 4.42 6.64 -11.13
C CYS A 217 4.25 6.50 -12.63
N ASP A 218 5.34 6.70 -13.35
CA ASP A 218 5.44 6.41 -14.78
C ASP A 218 6.91 6.37 -15.22
N TRP A 219 7.15 5.98 -16.46
CA TRP A 219 8.43 6.15 -17.10
C TRP A 219 8.72 7.65 -17.32
N SER A 220 9.97 8.05 -17.22
CA SER A 220 10.37 9.47 -17.36
C SER A 220 9.93 10.11 -18.68
N SER A 221 9.70 9.31 -19.73
CA SER A 221 9.17 9.78 -21.02
C SER A 221 7.66 10.08 -21.00
N ASN A 222 6.90 9.48 -20.09
CA ASN A 222 5.44 9.38 -20.18
C ASN A 222 4.69 10.12 -19.07
N PHE A 223 5.35 10.44 -17.94
CA PHE A 223 4.67 11.06 -16.80
C PHE A 223 4.04 12.44 -17.11
N LEU A 224 4.51 13.15 -18.15
CA LEU A 224 3.89 14.41 -18.59
C LEU A 224 2.54 14.22 -19.28
N ASN A 225 2.21 13.02 -19.73
CA ASN A 225 0.97 12.78 -20.48
C ASN A 225 -0.28 13.06 -19.65
N ASN A 226 -0.24 12.76 -18.34
CA ASN A 226 -1.40 12.91 -17.43
C ASN A 226 -1.02 13.15 -15.98
N GLY A 227 0.18 13.62 -15.70
CA GLY A 227 0.62 13.95 -14.34
C GLY A 227 -0.26 15.02 -13.70
N LEU A 228 -0.75 14.75 -12.47
CA LEU A 228 -1.54 15.67 -11.68
C LEU A 228 -0.63 16.50 -10.77
N ASP A 229 -0.89 17.82 -10.73
CA ASP A 229 0.02 18.76 -10.05
C ASP A 229 -0.02 18.64 -8.53
N ASP A 230 -1.10 18.12 -7.99
CA ASP A 230 -1.33 17.91 -6.56
C ASP A 230 -0.86 16.55 -6.05
N LEU A 231 -0.21 15.75 -6.91
CA LEU A 231 0.38 14.45 -6.53
C LEU A 231 1.92 14.51 -6.56
N THR A 232 2.55 13.65 -5.78
CA THR A 232 3.98 13.39 -5.91
C THR A 232 4.23 12.55 -7.16
N TRP A 233 5.17 12.96 -8.00
CA TRP A 233 5.55 12.17 -9.17
C TRP A 233 6.79 11.34 -8.88
N THR A 234 6.74 10.07 -9.22
CA THR A 234 7.84 9.12 -9.07
C THR A 234 8.16 8.47 -10.41
N MET A 235 9.42 8.07 -10.59
CA MET A 235 9.88 7.46 -11.82
C MET A 235 9.97 5.95 -11.69
N ASN A 236 9.73 5.23 -12.79
CA ASN A 236 10.02 3.81 -12.90
C ASN A 236 11.19 3.60 -13.85
N PHE A 237 12.18 2.83 -13.44
CA PHE A 237 13.33 2.43 -14.26
C PHE A 237 14.02 1.21 -13.66
N GLY A 238 14.89 0.58 -14.44
CA GLY A 238 15.62 -0.63 -14.04
C GLY A 238 17.13 -0.49 -14.10
N THR A 239 17.81 -1.62 -14.02
CA THR A 239 19.28 -1.72 -14.17
C THR A 239 19.73 -1.18 -15.51
N GLY A 240 20.88 -0.50 -15.51
CA GLY A 240 21.41 0.14 -16.70
C GLY A 240 20.82 1.51 -17.04
N ALA A 241 19.78 1.97 -16.33
CA ALA A 241 19.27 3.33 -16.50
C ALA A 241 20.27 4.37 -16.01
N ASN A 242 20.40 5.46 -16.77
CA ASN A 242 21.13 6.62 -16.31
C ASN A 242 20.26 7.40 -15.31
N ILE A 243 20.52 7.22 -14.02
CA ILE A 243 19.71 7.76 -12.91
C ILE A 243 19.63 9.30 -12.99
N ASP A 244 20.73 9.96 -13.27
CA ASP A 244 20.76 11.43 -13.36
C ASP A 244 19.87 11.92 -14.49
N GLN A 245 19.87 11.26 -15.65
CA GLN A 245 19.00 11.58 -16.77
C GLN A 245 17.52 11.36 -16.44
N GLN A 246 17.18 10.26 -15.71
CA GLN A 246 15.80 9.99 -15.29
C GLN A 246 15.25 11.13 -14.41
N PHE A 247 16.04 11.59 -13.45
CA PHE A 247 15.62 12.66 -12.54
C PHE A 247 15.85 14.08 -13.06
N LYS A 248 16.70 14.26 -14.08
CA LYS A 248 16.90 15.59 -14.71
C LYS A 248 15.58 16.14 -15.22
N ARG A 249 14.82 15.33 -15.97
CA ARG A 249 13.53 15.76 -16.53
C ARG A 249 12.50 16.08 -15.44
N LEU A 250 12.49 15.31 -14.36
CA LEU A 250 11.64 15.63 -13.19
C LEU A 250 12.04 17.00 -12.61
N GLY A 251 13.33 17.26 -12.44
CA GLY A 251 13.83 18.53 -11.91
C GLY A 251 13.54 19.73 -12.79
N GLU A 252 13.45 19.56 -14.13
CA GLU A 252 13.08 20.62 -15.06
C GLU A 252 11.63 21.08 -14.91
N VAL A 253 10.71 20.16 -14.61
CA VAL A 253 9.26 20.46 -14.49
C VAL A 253 8.81 20.62 -13.05
N ARG A 254 9.53 20.03 -12.10
CA ARG A 254 9.25 20.07 -10.66
C ARG A 254 10.54 20.18 -9.85
N PRO A 255 11.19 21.36 -9.83
CA PRO A 255 12.53 21.52 -9.28
C PRO A 255 12.66 21.18 -7.79
N ASN A 256 11.55 21.26 -7.04
CA ASN A 256 11.51 20.97 -5.60
C ASN A 256 10.95 19.59 -5.28
N ALA A 257 10.66 18.73 -6.28
CA ALA A 257 10.14 17.41 -6.04
C ALA A 257 11.19 16.47 -5.40
N PRO A 258 10.81 15.64 -4.44
CA PRO A 258 11.69 14.57 -3.98
C PRO A 258 11.94 13.57 -5.11
N LYS A 259 13.17 13.09 -5.20
CA LYS A 259 13.56 12.07 -6.17
C LYS A 259 13.22 10.69 -5.62
N MET A 260 12.33 9.96 -6.29
CA MET A 260 11.95 8.60 -5.92
C MET A 260 11.77 7.73 -7.16
N CYS A 261 12.41 6.57 -7.17
CA CYS A 261 12.06 5.46 -8.03
C CYS A 261 11.03 4.59 -7.30
N SER A 262 9.83 4.46 -7.84
CA SER A 262 8.75 3.66 -7.22
C SER A 262 8.72 2.23 -7.70
N GLU A 263 9.31 1.95 -8.86
CA GLU A 263 9.59 0.62 -9.35
C GLU A 263 11.01 0.56 -9.90
N PHE A 264 11.87 -0.21 -9.25
CA PHE A 264 13.22 -0.48 -9.73
C PHE A 264 13.31 -1.93 -10.22
N TRP A 265 13.55 -2.11 -11.51
CA TRP A 265 13.62 -3.41 -12.13
C TRP A 265 15.06 -3.92 -12.13
N SER A 266 15.34 -4.93 -11.32
CA SER A 266 16.66 -5.56 -11.23
C SER A 266 16.90 -6.59 -12.33
N GLY A 267 15.91 -6.90 -13.14
CA GLY A 267 15.93 -7.83 -14.27
C GLY A 267 14.82 -7.53 -15.26
N TRP A 268 14.54 -8.48 -16.14
CA TRP A 268 13.45 -8.41 -17.11
C TRP A 268 12.77 -9.77 -17.28
N PHE A 269 11.74 -9.82 -18.11
CA PHE A 269 11.02 -11.06 -18.37
C PHE A 269 11.90 -12.14 -18.99
N ASP A 270 11.76 -13.35 -18.52
CA ASP A 270 12.25 -14.54 -19.17
C ASP A 270 11.32 -14.87 -20.35
N LYS A 271 11.88 -14.90 -21.55
CA LYS A 271 11.12 -15.21 -22.76
C LYS A 271 11.35 -16.68 -23.17
N TRP A 272 10.32 -17.33 -23.66
CA TRP A 272 10.43 -18.68 -24.21
C TRP A 272 11.56 -18.76 -25.27
N GLY A 273 12.48 -19.72 -25.09
CA GLY A 273 13.60 -19.93 -25.99
C GLY A 273 14.76 -18.93 -25.87
N ALA A 274 14.68 -17.95 -24.99
CA ALA A 274 15.82 -17.09 -24.70
C ALA A 274 16.83 -17.80 -23.80
N ARG A 275 18.13 -17.47 -23.97
CA ARG A 275 19.16 -17.84 -23.02
C ARG A 275 19.25 -16.74 -21.92
N HIS A 276 19.40 -17.20 -20.68
CA HIS A 276 19.53 -16.34 -19.51
C HIS A 276 20.99 -16.18 -19.15
#